data_86b222f60b9f0978252921c0c0acd7c9
#
_entry.id   86b222f60b9f0978252921c0c0acd7c9
#
_cell.length_a   1.000
_cell.length_b   1.000
_cell.length_c   1.000
_cell.angle_alpha   90.00
_cell.angle_beta   90.00
_cell.angle_gamma   90.00
#
_symmetry.space_group_name_H-M   'P 1'
#
loop_
_entity.id
_entity.type
_entity.pdbx_description
1 polymer ?
#
loop_
_entity_poly.entity_id
_entity_poly.type
_entity_poly.pdbx_seq_one_letter_code
_entity_poly.pdbx_strand_id
1 'polypeptide(L)'
;MKRFFTLSGLVAGFTATAAQAQENLEIIGRPVDGKMGFQPAVTELAEDLQWLDGMILVIITAITLFVTALIVWVAIRYNAKRNPESASFTHNTPVEIAWTVIPIVILVFIGAFSLPILFKQQEIPEADVTIKVTGYQWYWDYEYVDEGFEFSSYMIGAPATGGTNQKSPEVIAQLEAAGFSEEEFLLATDTSVVVTVNKTLVMQVTGTTTDVTDRERTRLNCRPEKQSRIQST
;
A
#
# COMPACT_ATOMS: atom_id res chain seq x y z
N MET A 1 25.36 20.94 -46.03
CA MET A 1 24.24 21.47 -45.29
C MET A 1 22.99 20.59 -45.27
N LYS A 2 22.59 19.90 -46.33
CA LYS A 2 21.36 19.06 -46.39
C LYS A 2 21.34 17.82 -45.49
N ARG A 3 22.50 17.27 -45.14
CA ARG A 3 22.59 16.04 -44.28
C ARG A 3 22.49 16.32 -42.77
N PHE A 4 22.73 17.55 -42.31
CA PHE A 4 22.56 17.94 -40.92
C PHE A 4 21.08 18.14 -40.53
N PHE A 5 20.27 18.59 -41.46
CA PHE A 5 18.83 18.77 -41.22
C PHE A 5 18.04 17.46 -41.07
N THR A 6 18.49 16.40 -41.75
CA THR A 6 17.82 15.08 -41.63
C THR A 6 18.10 14.38 -40.31
N LEU A 7 19.31 14.58 -39.74
CA LEU A 7 19.67 13.99 -38.45
C LEU A 7 18.95 14.69 -37.30
N SER A 8 18.83 16.04 -37.34
CA SER A 8 18.08 16.81 -36.35
C SER A 8 16.58 16.50 -36.33
N GLY A 9 15.99 16.22 -37.49
CA GLY A 9 14.58 15.82 -37.61
C GLY A 9 14.31 14.42 -37.02
N LEU A 10 15.28 13.50 -37.17
CA LEU A 10 15.16 12.14 -36.63
C LEU A 10 15.27 12.10 -35.09
N VAL A 11 16.17 12.90 -34.52
CA VAL A 11 16.33 13.04 -33.06
C VAL A 11 15.10 13.72 -32.44
N ALA A 12 14.55 14.79 -33.07
CA ALA A 12 13.33 15.45 -32.62
C ALA A 12 12.09 14.55 -32.71
N GLY A 13 12.02 13.66 -33.71
CA GLY A 13 10.95 12.68 -33.83
C GLY A 13 10.99 11.61 -32.73
N PHE A 14 12.17 11.18 -32.31
CA PHE A 14 12.32 10.20 -31.22
C PHE A 14 11.96 10.78 -29.85
N THR A 15 12.28 12.04 -29.58
CA THR A 15 11.93 12.71 -28.32
C THR A 15 10.44 13.00 -28.22
N ALA A 16 9.77 13.32 -29.34
CA ALA A 16 8.32 13.56 -29.36
C ALA A 16 7.51 12.29 -29.11
N THR A 17 7.96 11.13 -29.60
CA THR A 17 7.29 9.84 -29.35
C THR A 17 7.48 9.36 -27.91
N ALA A 18 8.61 9.63 -27.26
CA ALA A 18 8.83 9.29 -25.87
C ALA A 18 7.94 10.15 -24.93
N ALA A 19 7.76 11.43 -25.23
CA ALA A 19 6.87 12.32 -24.48
C ALA A 19 5.39 11.91 -24.56
N GLN A 20 4.92 11.45 -25.73
CA GLN A 20 3.53 10.98 -25.89
C GLN A 20 3.28 9.62 -25.22
N ALA A 21 4.29 8.77 -25.05
CA ALA A 21 4.14 7.51 -24.33
C ALA A 21 3.87 7.73 -22.83
N GLN A 22 4.32 8.84 -22.27
CA GLN A 22 4.13 9.17 -20.86
C GLN A 22 2.74 9.79 -20.56
N GLU A 23 2.10 10.42 -21.56
CA GLU A 23 0.75 11.02 -21.40
C GLU A 23 -0.39 9.99 -21.37
N ASN A 24 -0.16 8.75 -21.79
CA ASN A 24 -1.19 7.70 -21.88
C ASN A 24 -1.02 6.57 -20.85
N LEU A 25 -0.17 6.74 -19.84
CA LEU A 25 -0.04 5.74 -18.77
C LEU A 25 -1.25 5.81 -17.83
N GLU A 26 -1.88 4.67 -17.60
CA GLU A 26 -2.96 4.56 -16.64
C GLU A 26 -2.43 4.82 -15.22
N ILE A 27 -3.05 5.78 -14.54
CA ILE A 27 -2.70 6.09 -13.15
C ILE A 27 -3.42 5.10 -12.25
N ILE A 28 -2.68 4.14 -11.70
CA ILE A 28 -3.20 3.10 -10.82
C ILE A 28 -2.83 3.43 -9.37
N GLY A 29 -3.75 3.12 -8.44
CA GLY A 29 -3.46 3.21 -7.01
C GLY A 29 -3.75 4.57 -6.37
N ARG A 30 -4.30 5.54 -7.08
CA ARG A 30 -4.78 6.77 -6.45
C ARG A 30 -5.97 6.48 -5.53
N PRO A 31 -6.02 7.10 -4.34
CA PRO A 31 -7.19 7.02 -3.48
C PRO A 31 -8.41 7.64 -4.19
N VAL A 32 -9.57 7.02 -3.99
CA VAL A 32 -10.85 7.50 -4.53
C VAL A 32 -11.75 7.91 -3.36
N ASP A 33 -12.29 9.11 -3.42
CA ASP A 33 -13.16 9.65 -2.37
C ASP A 33 -14.38 8.74 -2.13
N GLY A 34 -14.62 8.44 -0.85
CA GLY A 34 -15.75 7.62 -0.43
C GLY A 34 -15.64 6.13 -0.77
N LYS A 35 -14.53 5.66 -1.33
CA LYS A 35 -14.31 4.23 -1.60
C LYS A 35 -14.03 3.50 -0.29
N MET A 36 -14.84 2.48 0.01
CA MET A 36 -14.56 1.51 1.07
C MET A 36 -13.89 0.28 0.45
N GLY A 37 -12.80 -0.20 1.05
CA GLY A 37 -12.03 -1.32 0.58
C GLY A 37 -10.70 -0.91 -0.06
N PHE A 38 -9.95 -1.89 -0.54
CA PHE A 38 -8.63 -1.70 -1.12
C PHE A 38 -8.68 -1.06 -2.51
N GLN A 39 -7.56 -0.48 -2.91
CA GLN A 39 -7.32 -0.02 -4.27
C GLN A 39 -7.32 -1.22 -5.24
N PRO A 40 -7.45 -0.99 -6.57
CA PRO A 40 -7.32 -2.07 -7.55
C PRO A 40 -6.00 -2.83 -7.35
N ALA A 41 -6.05 -4.16 -7.36
CA ALA A 41 -4.87 -4.99 -7.28
C ALA A 41 -4.05 -4.86 -8.57
N VAL A 42 -2.75 -4.65 -8.42
CA VAL A 42 -1.79 -4.59 -9.55
C VAL A 42 -0.70 -5.64 -9.42
N THR A 43 -0.74 -6.45 -8.37
CA THR A 43 0.18 -7.55 -8.14
C THR A 43 -0.60 -8.81 -7.77
N GLU A 44 -0.05 -9.97 -8.12
CA GLU A 44 -0.62 -11.27 -7.76
C GLU A 44 -0.84 -11.41 -6.24
N LEU A 45 0.10 -10.90 -5.44
CA LEU A 45 -0.03 -10.89 -3.98
C LEU A 45 -1.19 -9.99 -3.51
N ALA A 46 -1.42 -8.85 -4.17
CA ALA A 46 -2.54 -7.97 -3.85
C ALA A 46 -3.89 -8.63 -4.19
N GLU A 47 -3.97 -9.39 -5.28
CA GLU A 47 -5.17 -10.18 -5.63
C GLU A 47 -5.46 -11.24 -4.57
N ASP A 48 -4.44 -11.99 -4.15
CA ASP A 48 -4.55 -13.00 -3.10
C ASP A 48 -5.04 -12.39 -1.77
N LEU A 49 -4.49 -11.23 -1.41
CA LEU A 49 -4.89 -10.51 -0.19
C LEU A 49 -6.32 -9.98 -0.25
N GLN A 50 -6.75 -9.44 -1.41
CA GLN A 50 -8.13 -8.96 -1.59
C GLN A 50 -9.13 -10.12 -1.59
N TRP A 51 -8.76 -11.27 -2.16
CA TRP A 51 -9.56 -12.47 -2.08
C TRP A 51 -9.72 -12.95 -0.62
N LEU A 52 -8.62 -12.96 0.15
CA LEU A 52 -8.64 -13.34 1.57
C LEU A 52 -9.51 -12.38 2.39
N ASP A 53 -9.38 -11.07 2.16
CA ASP A 53 -10.21 -10.05 2.80
C ASP A 53 -11.70 -10.26 2.51
N GLY A 54 -12.05 -10.49 1.24
CA GLY A 54 -13.43 -10.80 0.84
C GLY A 54 -13.99 -12.05 1.51
N MET A 55 -13.20 -13.12 1.60
CA MET A 55 -13.58 -14.35 2.30
C MET A 55 -13.85 -14.10 3.79
N ILE A 56 -12.95 -13.38 4.46
CA ILE A 56 -13.09 -13.03 5.89
C ILE A 56 -14.33 -12.15 6.09
N LEU A 57 -14.54 -11.17 5.21
CA LEU A 57 -15.71 -10.27 5.28
C LEU A 57 -17.03 -11.05 5.18
N VAL A 58 -17.13 -12.06 4.31
CA VAL A 58 -18.30 -12.92 4.21
C VAL A 58 -18.52 -13.70 5.51
N ILE A 59 -17.48 -14.29 6.09
CA ILE A 59 -17.56 -15.02 7.36
C ILE A 59 -18.01 -14.10 8.49
N ILE A 60 -17.41 -12.93 8.65
CA ILE A 60 -17.76 -11.94 9.69
C ILE A 60 -19.20 -11.47 9.51
N THR A 61 -19.61 -11.18 8.28
CA THR A 61 -20.98 -10.76 7.98
C THR A 61 -21.99 -11.85 8.36
N ALA A 62 -21.72 -13.09 8.01
CA ALA A 62 -22.60 -14.22 8.38
C ALA A 62 -22.72 -14.39 9.90
N ILE A 63 -21.61 -14.29 10.63
CA ILE A 63 -21.60 -14.36 12.10
C ILE A 63 -22.38 -13.19 12.69
N THR A 64 -22.15 -11.97 12.20
CA THR A 64 -22.84 -10.78 12.69
C THR A 64 -24.35 -10.85 12.49
N LEU A 65 -24.78 -11.27 11.30
CA LEU A 65 -26.21 -11.46 11.00
C LEU A 65 -26.83 -12.56 11.86
N PHE A 66 -26.12 -13.66 12.07
CA PHE A 66 -26.58 -14.75 12.93
C PHE A 66 -26.77 -14.29 14.37
N VAL A 67 -25.76 -13.62 14.95
CA VAL A 67 -25.84 -13.12 16.34
C VAL A 67 -26.93 -12.06 16.47
N THR A 68 -27.04 -11.15 15.51
CA THR A 68 -28.10 -10.13 15.49
C THR A 68 -29.49 -10.78 15.43
N ALA A 69 -29.69 -11.82 14.59
CA ALA A 69 -30.93 -12.52 14.50
C ALA A 69 -31.28 -13.24 15.82
N LEU A 70 -30.30 -13.83 16.51
CA LEU A 70 -30.49 -14.43 17.82
C LEU A 70 -30.93 -13.40 18.87
N ILE A 71 -30.29 -12.23 18.92
CA ILE A 71 -30.65 -11.13 19.85
C ILE A 71 -32.09 -10.68 19.59
N VAL A 72 -32.41 -10.41 18.33
CA VAL A 72 -33.77 -10.00 17.94
C VAL A 72 -34.78 -11.08 18.30
N TRP A 73 -34.49 -12.37 18.03
CA TRP A 73 -35.33 -13.48 18.40
C TRP A 73 -35.58 -13.54 19.91
N VAL A 74 -34.51 -13.42 20.73
CA VAL A 74 -34.64 -13.44 22.19
C VAL A 74 -35.48 -12.24 22.66
N ALA A 75 -35.24 -11.05 22.16
CA ALA A 75 -35.96 -9.81 22.51
C ALA A 75 -37.49 -9.93 22.21
N ILE A 76 -37.83 -10.55 21.07
CA ILE A 76 -39.25 -10.70 20.67
C ILE A 76 -39.90 -11.89 21.40
N ARG A 77 -39.21 -13.04 21.50
CA ARG A 77 -39.79 -14.29 21.96
C ARG A 77 -39.79 -14.45 23.47
N TYR A 78 -38.75 -13.95 24.14
CA TYR A 78 -38.49 -14.16 25.56
C TYR A 78 -38.63 -12.90 26.43
N ASN A 79 -39.44 -11.92 26.00
CA ASN A 79 -39.71 -10.75 26.83
C ASN A 79 -40.67 -11.07 27.99
N ALA A 80 -40.62 -10.28 29.06
CA ALA A 80 -41.39 -10.47 30.28
C ALA A 80 -42.93 -10.53 30.06
N LYS A 81 -43.43 -9.89 29.00
CA LYS A 81 -44.86 -9.92 28.67
C LYS A 81 -45.33 -11.27 28.10
N ARG A 82 -44.43 -11.99 27.40
CA ARG A 82 -44.72 -13.26 26.75
C ARG A 82 -44.31 -14.45 27.59
N ASN A 83 -43.31 -14.29 28.46
CA ASN A 83 -42.80 -15.33 29.35
C ASN A 83 -42.70 -14.79 30.77
N PRO A 84 -43.82 -14.78 31.53
CA PRO A 84 -43.83 -14.27 32.90
C PRO A 84 -43.09 -15.21 33.88
N GLU A 85 -42.96 -16.48 33.54
CA GLU A 85 -42.19 -17.45 34.32
C GLU A 85 -40.87 -17.77 33.61
N SER A 86 -39.75 -17.67 34.33
CA SER A 86 -38.43 -18.02 33.81
C SER A 86 -38.23 -19.55 33.75
N ALA A 87 -37.47 -19.99 32.72
CA ALA A 87 -37.08 -21.40 32.63
C ALA A 87 -36.10 -21.75 33.76
N SER A 88 -36.23 -22.99 34.27
CA SER A 88 -35.42 -23.48 35.41
C SER A 88 -34.12 -24.17 35.00
N PHE A 89 -33.89 -24.46 33.71
CA PHE A 89 -32.64 -25.07 33.25
C PHE A 89 -31.51 -24.08 33.25
N THR A 90 -30.31 -24.51 33.68
CA THR A 90 -29.12 -23.64 33.83
C THR A 90 -28.04 -23.95 32.84
N HIS A 91 -28.07 -25.06 32.13
CA HIS A 91 -27.03 -25.49 31.19
C HIS A 91 -27.60 -26.34 30.07
N ASN A 92 -26.88 -26.39 28.96
CA ASN A 92 -27.16 -27.25 27.81
C ASN A 92 -25.84 -27.67 27.16
N THR A 93 -25.32 -28.82 27.57
CA THR A 93 -24.02 -29.35 27.13
C THR A 93 -23.84 -29.41 25.59
N PRO A 94 -24.80 -29.86 24.77
CA PRO A 94 -24.65 -29.82 23.32
C PRO A 94 -24.42 -28.41 22.75
N VAL A 95 -25.13 -27.40 23.27
CA VAL A 95 -24.97 -26.02 22.84
C VAL A 95 -23.62 -25.48 23.30
N GLU A 96 -23.16 -25.82 24.50
CA GLU A 96 -21.83 -25.41 25.02
C GLU A 96 -20.71 -25.98 24.17
N ILE A 97 -20.76 -27.22 23.80
CA ILE A 97 -19.81 -27.83 22.88
C ILE A 97 -19.86 -27.14 21.51
N ALA A 98 -21.04 -26.85 20.99
CA ALA A 98 -21.19 -26.21 19.68
C ALA A 98 -20.56 -24.81 19.64
N TRP A 99 -20.83 -23.95 20.62
CA TRP A 99 -20.25 -22.60 20.61
C TRP A 99 -18.74 -22.57 20.90
N THR A 100 -18.15 -23.63 21.40
CA THR A 100 -16.71 -23.80 21.58
C THR A 100 -16.07 -24.35 20.30
N VAL A 101 -16.63 -25.40 19.72
CA VAL A 101 -16.02 -26.09 18.58
C VAL A 101 -16.17 -25.29 17.27
N ILE A 102 -17.34 -24.70 17.02
CA ILE A 102 -17.62 -23.99 15.76
C ILE A 102 -16.62 -22.85 15.53
N PRO A 103 -16.33 -21.93 16.49
CA PRO A 103 -15.31 -20.91 16.31
C PRO A 103 -13.90 -21.47 16.04
N ILE A 104 -13.53 -22.57 16.69
CA ILE A 104 -12.23 -23.22 16.46
C ILE A 104 -12.14 -23.71 15.02
N VAL A 105 -13.19 -24.38 14.51
CA VAL A 105 -13.23 -24.86 13.12
C VAL A 105 -13.14 -23.70 12.13
N ILE A 106 -13.83 -22.57 12.39
CA ILE A 106 -13.74 -21.36 11.57
C ILE A 106 -12.32 -20.81 11.56
N LEU A 107 -11.66 -20.74 12.72
CA LEU A 107 -10.28 -20.25 12.81
C LEU A 107 -9.29 -21.16 12.07
N VAL A 108 -9.44 -22.48 12.19
CA VAL A 108 -8.62 -23.44 11.44
C VAL A 108 -8.84 -23.28 9.94
N PHE A 109 -10.08 -23.09 9.50
CA PHE A 109 -10.41 -22.83 8.10
C PHE A 109 -9.75 -21.55 7.59
N ILE A 110 -9.88 -20.42 8.31
CA ILE A 110 -9.21 -19.16 7.96
C ILE A 110 -7.69 -19.36 7.90
N GLY A 111 -7.10 -20.02 8.89
CA GLY A 111 -5.66 -20.30 8.96
C GLY A 111 -5.17 -21.11 7.76
N ALA A 112 -5.94 -22.09 7.29
CA ALA A 112 -5.54 -22.90 6.14
C ALA A 112 -5.36 -22.09 4.85
N PHE A 113 -6.10 -21.00 4.68
CA PHE A 113 -5.98 -20.10 3.51
C PHE A 113 -5.04 -18.93 3.75
N SER A 114 -4.96 -18.40 4.97
CA SER A 114 -4.12 -17.24 5.27
C SER A 114 -2.64 -17.58 5.40
N LEU A 115 -2.28 -18.76 5.90
CA LEU A 115 -0.88 -19.14 6.07
C LEU A 115 -0.11 -19.24 4.73
N PRO A 116 -0.61 -19.85 3.66
CA PRO A 116 0.08 -19.86 2.37
C PRO A 116 0.35 -18.45 1.83
N ILE A 117 -0.63 -17.53 1.96
CA ILE A 117 -0.48 -16.14 1.54
C ILE A 117 0.57 -15.43 2.38
N LEU A 118 0.60 -15.68 3.70
CA LEU A 118 1.62 -15.15 4.59
C LEU A 118 3.04 -15.61 4.20
N PHE A 119 3.21 -16.88 3.87
CA PHE A 119 4.51 -17.39 3.39
C PHE A 119 4.90 -16.79 2.04
N LYS A 120 3.96 -16.71 1.10
CA LYS A 120 4.17 -16.05 -0.20
C LYS A 120 4.58 -14.57 -0.02
N GLN A 121 4.03 -13.88 0.97
CA GLN A 121 4.39 -12.49 1.29
C GLN A 121 5.83 -12.34 1.83
N GLN A 122 6.35 -13.38 2.47
CA GLN A 122 7.71 -13.37 3.02
C GLN A 122 8.78 -13.79 2.00
N GLU A 123 8.37 -14.38 0.89
CA GLU A 123 9.26 -14.80 -0.17
C GLU A 123 9.71 -13.58 -0.99
N ILE A 124 11.03 -13.39 -1.09
CA ILE A 124 11.62 -12.33 -1.89
C ILE A 124 11.93 -12.94 -3.27
N PRO A 125 11.31 -12.43 -4.35
CA PRO A 125 11.59 -12.92 -5.69
C PRO A 125 12.98 -12.53 -6.15
N GLU A 126 13.50 -13.22 -7.15
CA GLU A 126 14.68 -12.76 -7.88
C GLU A 126 14.39 -11.41 -8.53
N ALA A 127 15.29 -10.45 -8.30
CA ALA A 127 15.14 -9.09 -8.80
C ALA A 127 15.67 -8.99 -10.23
N ASP A 128 14.90 -8.36 -11.11
CA ASP A 128 15.41 -7.90 -12.42
C ASP A 128 16.15 -6.57 -12.25
N VAL A 129 15.72 -5.74 -11.27
CA VAL A 129 16.31 -4.45 -10.94
C VAL A 129 16.35 -4.30 -9.42
N THR A 130 17.49 -3.91 -8.89
CA THR A 130 17.67 -3.64 -7.46
C THR A 130 17.92 -2.15 -7.24
N ILE A 131 17.04 -1.53 -6.44
CA ILE A 131 17.18 -0.13 -6.02
C ILE A 131 17.39 -0.09 -4.52
N LYS A 132 18.49 0.50 -4.08
CA LYS A 132 18.70 0.82 -2.68
C LYS A 132 18.13 2.20 -2.39
N VAL A 133 17.25 2.27 -1.41
CA VAL A 133 16.54 3.50 -1.02
C VAL A 133 16.98 3.88 0.39
N THR A 134 17.60 5.04 0.54
CA THR A 134 18.07 5.51 1.84
C THR A 134 17.26 6.74 2.23
N GLY A 135 16.52 6.62 3.36
CA GLY A 135 15.76 7.75 3.93
C GLY A 135 16.67 8.64 4.76
N TYR A 136 16.71 9.92 4.42
CA TYR A 136 17.37 10.98 5.18
C TYR A 136 16.32 11.93 5.77
N GLN A 137 16.73 12.82 6.62
CA GLN A 137 15.85 13.84 7.15
C GLN A 137 15.40 14.78 6.03
N TRP A 138 14.14 14.61 5.62
CA TRP A 138 13.37 15.36 4.64
C TRP A 138 13.68 15.09 3.16
N TYR A 139 14.43 14.00 2.81
CA TYR A 139 14.61 13.57 1.43
C TYR A 139 14.92 12.08 1.35
N TRP A 140 14.84 11.53 0.13
CA TRP A 140 15.15 10.14 -0.16
C TRP A 140 16.30 10.07 -1.18
N ASP A 141 17.20 9.14 -0.96
CA ASP A 141 18.27 8.80 -1.88
C ASP A 141 17.98 7.46 -2.54
N TYR A 142 18.15 7.40 -3.86
CA TYR A 142 17.92 6.22 -4.67
C TYR A 142 19.20 5.85 -5.40
N GLU A 143 19.69 4.63 -5.15
CA GLU A 143 20.86 4.05 -5.79
C GLU A 143 20.41 2.85 -6.63
N TYR A 144 20.57 2.92 -7.95
CA TYR A 144 20.34 1.81 -8.88
C TYR A 144 21.59 0.97 -8.91
N VAL A 145 21.59 -0.14 -8.16
CA VAL A 145 22.78 -0.94 -7.89
C VAL A 145 23.35 -1.56 -9.17
N ASP A 146 22.48 -1.98 -10.08
CA ASP A 146 22.86 -2.66 -11.32
C ASP A 146 23.40 -1.68 -12.37
N GLU A 147 22.88 -0.47 -12.45
CA GLU A 147 23.26 0.57 -13.40
C GLU A 147 24.33 1.52 -12.86
N GLY A 148 24.56 1.55 -11.55
CA GLY A 148 25.61 2.31 -10.90
C GLY A 148 25.40 3.83 -10.90
N PHE A 149 24.15 4.31 -10.89
CA PHE A 149 23.83 5.71 -10.72
C PHE A 149 22.96 5.93 -9.48
N GLU A 150 23.05 7.14 -8.91
CA GLU A 150 22.29 7.55 -7.75
C GLU A 150 21.71 8.96 -7.94
N PHE A 151 20.60 9.23 -7.27
CA PHE A 151 20.00 10.56 -7.19
C PHE A 151 19.19 10.74 -5.91
N SER A 152 19.06 11.99 -5.49
CA SER A 152 18.23 12.37 -4.35
C SER A 152 16.91 12.97 -4.80
N SER A 153 15.85 12.68 -4.06
CA SER A 153 14.49 13.19 -4.30
C SER A 153 14.05 14.05 -3.13
N TYR A 154 13.76 15.31 -3.39
CA TYR A 154 13.41 16.32 -2.40
C TYR A 154 11.94 16.72 -2.54
N MET A 155 11.30 17.10 -1.43
CA MET A 155 9.94 17.64 -1.46
C MET A 155 9.92 19.01 -2.13
N ILE A 156 9.00 19.23 -3.04
CA ILE A 156 8.80 20.55 -3.67
C ILE A 156 8.29 21.54 -2.62
N GLY A 157 8.96 22.69 -2.52
CA GLY A 157 8.71 23.73 -1.50
C GLY A 157 9.58 23.61 -0.25
N ALA A 158 10.38 22.54 -0.13
CA ALA A 158 11.38 22.44 0.93
C ALA A 158 12.60 23.34 0.65
N PRO A 159 13.43 23.66 1.67
CA PRO A 159 14.62 24.47 1.47
C PRO A 159 15.61 23.93 0.43
N ALA A 160 15.70 22.62 0.28
CA ALA A 160 16.55 21.96 -0.71
C ALA A 160 16.12 22.24 -2.17
N THR A 161 14.83 22.48 -2.40
CA THR A 161 14.29 22.89 -3.71
C THR A 161 14.12 24.41 -3.86
N GLY A 162 14.73 25.18 -2.95
CA GLY A 162 14.66 26.65 -2.95
C GLY A 162 13.42 27.24 -2.27
N GLY A 163 12.58 26.42 -1.66
CA GLY A 163 11.41 26.85 -0.90
C GLY A 163 11.73 27.19 0.56
N THR A 164 10.73 27.67 1.27
CA THR A 164 10.80 28.04 2.70
C THR A 164 9.81 27.26 3.56
N ASN A 165 9.35 26.10 3.08
CA ASN A 165 8.21 25.34 3.67
C ASN A 165 6.90 26.15 3.74
N GLN A 166 6.75 27.13 2.86
CA GLN A 166 5.54 27.95 2.74
C GLN A 166 5.01 27.91 1.32
N LYS A 167 3.70 27.95 1.16
CA LYS A 167 3.06 28.10 -0.14
C LYS A 167 3.32 29.52 -0.68
N SER A 168 4.32 29.64 -1.54
CA SER A 168 4.57 30.86 -2.30
C SER A 168 4.12 30.67 -3.75
N PRO A 169 3.83 31.76 -4.49
CA PRO A 169 3.48 31.66 -5.91
C PRO A 169 4.55 30.95 -6.76
N GLU A 170 5.83 31.07 -6.37
CA GLU A 170 6.95 30.40 -7.04
C GLU A 170 6.92 28.89 -6.82
N VAL A 171 6.58 28.44 -5.61
CA VAL A 171 6.46 27.01 -5.28
C VAL A 171 5.23 26.40 -5.96
N ILE A 172 4.14 27.14 -6.05
CA ILE A 172 2.93 26.69 -6.79
C ILE A 172 3.27 26.52 -8.27
N ALA A 173 3.99 27.46 -8.87
CA ALA A 173 4.45 27.36 -10.27
C ALA A 173 5.39 26.16 -10.48
N GLN A 174 6.24 25.82 -9.50
CA GLN A 174 7.08 24.60 -9.55
C GLN A 174 6.24 23.34 -9.52
N LEU A 175 5.20 23.27 -8.65
CA LEU A 175 4.28 22.14 -8.58
C LEU A 175 3.52 21.93 -9.90
N GLU A 176 2.97 23.01 -10.46
CA GLU A 176 2.27 22.97 -11.75
C GLU A 176 3.19 22.55 -12.89
N ALA A 177 4.43 23.07 -12.93
CA ALA A 177 5.43 22.67 -13.91
C ALA A 177 5.84 21.19 -13.81
N ALA A 178 5.76 20.61 -12.61
CA ALA A 178 6.01 19.20 -12.35
C ALA A 178 4.76 18.32 -12.55
N GLY A 179 3.61 18.93 -12.91
CA GLY A 179 2.34 18.20 -13.15
C GLY A 179 1.54 17.88 -11.89
N PHE A 180 1.83 18.53 -10.78
CA PHE A 180 1.13 18.36 -9.52
C PHE A 180 0.15 19.51 -9.24
N SER A 181 -0.85 19.24 -8.40
CA SER A 181 -1.81 20.23 -7.94
C SER A 181 -1.28 21.01 -6.72
N GLU A 182 -1.85 22.17 -6.43
CA GLU A 182 -1.52 22.96 -5.24
C GLU A 182 -1.75 22.18 -3.91
N GLU A 183 -2.66 21.22 -3.92
CA GLU A 183 -2.97 20.38 -2.75
C GLU A 183 -1.83 19.40 -2.41
N GLU A 184 -0.98 19.10 -3.39
CA GLU A 184 0.17 18.21 -3.24
C GLU A 184 1.44 18.93 -2.73
N PHE A 185 1.31 20.15 -2.24
CA PHE A 185 2.39 20.90 -1.60
C PHE A 185 3.01 20.12 -0.43
N LEU A 186 4.34 19.98 -0.42
CA LEU A 186 5.14 19.14 0.49
C LEU A 186 4.81 17.64 0.44
N LEU A 187 3.99 17.19 -0.51
CA LEU A 187 3.73 15.77 -0.80
C LEU A 187 4.42 15.33 -2.08
N ALA A 188 4.50 16.23 -3.07
CA ALA A 188 5.15 15.98 -4.34
C ALA A 188 6.68 16.14 -4.21
N THR A 189 7.41 15.39 -5.02
CA THR A 189 8.87 15.42 -5.09
C THR A 189 9.35 15.97 -6.44
N ASP A 190 10.55 16.56 -6.44
CA ASP A 190 11.19 17.11 -7.64
C ASP A 190 11.64 16.04 -8.63
N THR A 191 11.93 14.84 -8.14
CA THR A 191 12.42 13.73 -8.95
C THR A 191 11.68 12.47 -8.56
N SER A 192 11.18 11.72 -9.56
CA SER A 192 10.48 10.45 -9.38
C SER A 192 11.37 9.26 -9.72
N VAL A 193 11.13 8.14 -9.05
CA VAL A 193 11.79 6.87 -9.36
C VAL A 193 11.18 6.29 -10.62
N VAL A 194 12.01 6.02 -11.61
CA VAL A 194 11.61 5.42 -12.90
C VAL A 194 11.90 3.94 -12.86
N VAL A 195 10.89 3.13 -13.13
CA VAL A 195 11.01 1.67 -13.18
C VAL A 195 10.48 1.14 -14.52
N THR A 196 11.08 0.05 -14.99
CA THR A 196 10.65 -0.60 -16.22
C THR A 196 9.38 -1.44 -15.97
N VAL A 197 8.44 -1.37 -16.88
CA VAL A 197 7.21 -2.19 -16.85
C VAL A 197 7.55 -3.67 -17.06
N ASN A 198 6.79 -4.56 -16.44
CA ASN A 198 6.96 -6.02 -16.52
C ASN A 198 8.32 -6.54 -16.02
N LYS A 199 8.93 -5.81 -15.07
CA LYS A 199 10.16 -6.21 -14.38
C LYS A 199 9.92 -6.36 -12.89
N THR A 200 10.55 -7.35 -12.28
CA THR A 200 10.54 -7.53 -10.83
C THR A 200 11.55 -6.57 -10.22
N LEU A 201 11.03 -5.59 -9.46
CA LEU A 201 11.83 -4.61 -8.75
C LEU A 201 11.95 -4.98 -7.27
N VAL A 202 13.15 -4.99 -6.74
CA VAL A 202 13.42 -5.10 -5.31
C VAL A 202 13.96 -3.78 -4.78
N MET A 203 13.21 -3.17 -3.85
CA MET A 203 13.67 -1.98 -3.14
C MET A 203 14.20 -2.35 -1.76
N GLN A 204 15.48 -2.08 -1.51
CA GLN A 204 16.10 -2.23 -0.19
C GLN A 204 16.03 -0.90 0.54
N VAL A 205 15.08 -0.77 1.47
CA VAL A 205 14.83 0.50 2.17
C VAL A 205 15.60 0.53 3.49
N THR A 206 16.43 1.56 3.66
CA THR A 206 17.17 1.85 4.89
C THR A 206 16.88 3.29 5.34
N GLY A 207 17.09 3.59 6.62
CA GLY A 207 16.99 4.95 7.15
C GLY A 207 18.28 5.35 7.84
N THR A 208 18.73 6.58 7.65
CA THR A 208 19.82 7.18 8.42
C THR A 208 19.25 8.18 9.40
N THR A 209 19.57 8.04 10.68
CA THR A 209 19.32 9.08 11.68
C THR A 209 20.58 9.88 11.86
N THR A 210 20.51 11.17 11.63
CA THR A 210 21.64 12.11 11.84
C THR A 210 21.84 12.45 13.32
N ASP A 211 20.91 12.10 14.20
CA ASP A 211 20.99 12.40 15.61
C ASP A 211 21.37 11.17 16.44
N VAL A 212 22.45 11.31 17.23
CA VAL A 212 22.99 10.22 18.08
C VAL A 212 22.01 9.81 19.17
N THR A 213 21.10 10.70 19.58
CA THR A 213 20.04 10.42 20.55
C THR A 213 18.90 9.58 19.97
N ASP A 214 18.71 9.60 18.66
CA ASP A 214 17.68 8.81 17.98
C ASP A 214 18.18 7.41 17.60
N ARG A 215 19.50 7.14 17.65
CA ARG A 215 20.07 5.82 17.37
C ARG A 215 19.55 4.74 18.33
N GLU A 216 19.24 5.07 19.55
CA GLU A 216 18.67 4.11 20.51
C GLU A 216 17.18 3.87 20.23
N ARG A 217 16.40 4.89 19.85
CA ARG A 217 15.00 4.72 19.44
C ARG A 217 14.87 3.96 18.14
N THR A 218 15.76 4.20 17.20
CA THR A 218 15.78 3.52 15.90
C THR A 218 16.21 2.07 16.04
N ARG A 219 17.10 1.72 16.97
CA ARG A 219 17.43 0.31 17.32
C ARG A 219 16.25 -0.47 17.89
N LEU A 220 15.31 0.18 18.53
CA LEU A 220 14.11 -0.43 19.10
C LEU A 220 12.96 -0.55 18.05
N ASN A 221 12.93 0.31 17.04
CA ASN A 221 11.87 0.36 16.02
C ASN A 221 12.28 -0.10 14.62
N CYS A 222 13.57 -0.09 14.29
CA CYS A 222 14.07 -0.65 13.06
C CYS A 222 14.52 -2.09 13.32
N ARG A 223 13.62 -3.05 13.13
CA ARG A 223 14.10 -4.35 12.66
C ARG A 223 14.81 -4.09 11.35
N PRO A 224 16.08 -4.52 11.17
CA PRO A 224 16.70 -4.50 9.88
C PRO A 224 15.84 -5.34 8.92
N GLU A 225 15.66 -4.84 7.70
CA GLU A 225 14.95 -5.48 6.61
C GLU A 225 13.41 -5.41 6.66
N LYS A 226 12.86 -4.26 6.34
CA LYS A 226 11.61 -4.23 5.58
C LYS A 226 11.98 -4.07 4.11
N GLN A 227 12.21 -5.19 3.45
CA GLN A 227 12.22 -5.23 2.00
C GLN A 227 10.78 -5.05 1.53
N SER A 228 10.50 -3.97 0.83
CA SER A 228 9.20 -3.77 0.20
C SER A 228 9.26 -4.28 -1.24
N ARG A 229 8.37 -5.18 -1.58
CA ARG A 229 8.21 -5.75 -2.91
C ARG A 229 7.19 -4.92 -3.67
N ILE A 230 7.57 -4.35 -4.80
CA ILE A 230 6.65 -3.82 -5.79
C ILE A 230 6.78 -4.72 -7.02
N GLN A 231 5.75 -5.49 -7.31
CA GLN A 231 5.62 -6.20 -8.59
C GLN A 231 4.71 -5.37 -9.48
N SER A 232 5.22 -4.92 -10.62
CA SER A 232 4.39 -4.46 -11.73
C SER A 232 4.26 -5.62 -12.72
N THR A 233 3.05 -6.10 -12.91
CA THR A 233 2.70 -7.00 -14.01
C THR A 233 2.38 -6.21 -15.27
#